data_0d0c9203a263abacecd80ca7b4d2abb5
#
_entry.id   0d0c9203a263abacecd80ca7b4d2abb5
#
_cell.length_a   1.000
_cell.length_b   1.000
_cell.length_c   1.000
_cell.angle_alpha   90.00
_cell.angle_beta   90.00
_cell.angle_gamma   90.00
#
_symmetry.space_group_name_H-M   'P 1'
#
loop_
_entity.id
_entity.type
_entity.pdbx_description
1 polymer ?
#
loop_
_entity_poly.entity_id
_entity_poly.type
_entity_poly.pdbx_seq_one_letter_code
_entity_poly.pdbx_strand_id
1 'polypeptide(L)'
;MTRKLVTKLSKRQCFTLTEKDTLKTASEKFQKHNIGVMPVLNEKDKTVIGIISERDLARYIYRDEFKSDLLVNKIMTKNIISCNLNNSVTQLMEIISSHKIRHIPIMEKKKLLGIVSIGDVVNHIIEQYKDENQQLRDFINQ
;
A
#
# COMPACT_ATOMS: atom_id res chain seq x y z
N MET A 1 -0.52 5.56 19.80
CA MET A 1 0.07 4.30 19.32
C MET A 1 -0.26 4.00 17.88
N THR A 2 -1.51 4.22 17.47
CA THR A 2 -1.93 4.06 16.10
C THR A 2 -1.28 5.06 15.14
N ARG A 3 -1.03 6.29 15.61
CA ARG A 3 -0.23 7.28 14.90
C ARG A 3 1.19 6.79 14.58
N LYS A 4 1.76 5.94 15.45
CA LYS A 4 3.12 5.41 15.25
C LYS A 4 3.22 4.50 14.03
N LEU A 5 2.21 3.67 13.77
CA LEU A 5 2.26 2.77 12.61
C LEU A 5 2.29 3.57 11.31
N VAL A 6 1.31 4.44 11.09
CA VAL A 6 1.21 5.21 9.85
C VAL A 6 2.42 6.13 9.67
N THR A 7 2.85 6.80 10.75
CA THR A 7 4.05 7.67 10.73
C THR A 7 5.30 6.87 10.41
N LYS A 8 5.47 5.70 11.02
CA LYS A 8 6.60 4.82 10.75
C LYS A 8 6.64 4.39 9.28
N LEU A 9 5.48 3.99 8.74
CA LEU A 9 5.38 3.53 7.36
C LEU A 9 5.59 4.68 6.36
N SER A 10 5.23 5.90 6.72
CA SER A 10 5.46 7.06 5.86
C SER A 10 6.94 7.40 5.67
N LYS A 11 7.81 6.88 6.53
CA LYS A 11 9.27 7.04 6.42
C LYS A 11 9.94 5.92 5.65
N ARG A 12 9.21 4.85 5.35
CA ARG A 12 9.71 3.71 4.60
C ARG A 12 9.71 4.04 3.11
N GLN A 13 10.73 3.56 2.40
CA GLN A 13 10.80 3.73 0.95
C GLN A 13 9.56 3.12 0.28
N CYS A 14 8.94 3.89 -0.61
CA CYS A 14 7.79 3.46 -1.39
C CYS A 14 8.12 3.55 -2.87
N PHE A 15 7.98 2.44 -3.58
CA PHE A 15 8.23 2.39 -5.03
C PHE A 15 6.98 2.83 -5.77
N THR A 16 7.16 3.62 -6.82
CA THR A 16 6.07 4.22 -7.59
C THR A 16 6.32 4.10 -9.09
N LEU A 17 5.26 4.34 -9.85
CA LEU A 17 5.28 4.46 -11.29
C LEU A 17 4.75 5.83 -11.69
N THR A 18 4.99 6.22 -12.93
CA THR A 18 4.32 7.38 -13.55
C THR A 18 3.30 6.90 -14.56
N GLU A 19 2.39 7.78 -14.97
CA GLU A 19 1.35 7.46 -15.94
C GLU A 19 1.91 7.04 -17.30
N LYS A 20 3.16 7.36 -17.57
CA LYS A 20 3.83 7.03 -18.83
C LYS A 20 4.59 5.71 -18.80
N ASP A 21 4.70 5.08 -17.63
CA ASP A 21 5.35 3.78 -17.52
C ASP A 21 4.50 2.70 -18.19
N THR A 22 5.19 1.69 -18.77
CA THR A 22 4.54 0.57 -19.44
C THR A 22 4.27 -0.56 -18.47
N LEU A 23 3.41 -1.50 -18.87
CA LEU A 23 3.15 -2.71 -18.09
C LEU A 23 4.42 -3.55 -17.92
N LYS A 24 5.31 -3.54 -18.91
CA LYS A 24 6.59 -4.22 -18.78
C LYS A 24 7.43 -3.61 -17.67
N THR A 25 7.53 -2.27 -17.62
CA THR A 25 8.25 -1.57 -16.56
C THR A 25 7.63 -1.88 -15.19
N ALA A 26 6.30 -1.89 -15.09
CA ALA A 26 5.61 -2.25 -13.87
C ALA A 26 5.97 -3.67 -13.42
N SER A 27 5.91 -4.64 -14.33
CA SER A 27 6.22 -6.03 -14.01
C SER A 27 7.67 -6.21 -13.56
N GLU A 28 8.60 -5.51 -14.19
CA GLU A 28 10.02 -5.54 -13.80
C GLU A 28 10.23 -4.99 -12.39
N LYS A 29 9.56 -3.88 -12.04
CA LYS A 29 9.65 -3.29 -10.70
C LYS A 29 9.00 -4.19 -9.65
N PHE A 30 7.87 -4.80 -9.94
CA PHE A 30 7.24 -5.77 -9.03
C PHE A 30 8.21 -6.91 -8.70
N GLN A 31 8.84 -7.46 -9.72
CA GLN A 31 9.79 -8.56 -9.55
C GLN A 31 11.05 -8.12 -8.81
N LYS A 32 11.65 -7.00 -9.23
CA LYS A 32 12.91 -6.50 -8.67
C LYS A 32 12.79 -6.18 -7.18
N HIS A 33 11.70 -5.54 -6.78
CA HIS A 33 11.50 -5.08 -5.41
C HIS A 33 10.65 -6.03 -4.56
N ASN A 34 10.18 -7.12 -5.16
CA ASN A 34 9.35 -8.12 -4.49
C ASN A 34 8.14 -7.47 -3.80
N ILE A 35 7.42 -6.65 -4.55
CA ILE A 35 6.22 -5.95 -4.08
C ILE A 35 5.05 -6.28 -4.99
N GLY A 36 3.83 -6.14 -4.47
CA GLY A 36 2.62 -6.52 -5.21
C GLY A 36 1.76 -5.36 -5.67
N VAL A 37 2.09 -4.14 -5.27
CA VAL A 37 1.31 -2.96 -5.59
C VAL A 37 2.20 -1.73 -5.65
N MET A 38 1.87 -0.80 -6.56
CA MET A 38 2.56 0.50 -6.63
C MET A 38 1.57 1.60 -6.92
N PRO A 39 1.67 2.74 -6.21
CA PRO A 39 0.98 3.95 -6.62
C PRO A 39 1.53 4.48 -7.94
N VAL A 40 0.65 5.10 -8.71
CA VAL A 40 1.01 5.76 -9.97
C VAL A 40 0.89 7.27 -9.75
N LEU A 41 1.97 7.97 -10.03
CA LEU A 41 2.07 9.42 -9.82
C LEU A 41 1.99 10.16 -11.13
N ASN A 42 1.42 11.36 -11.10
CA ASN A 42 1.52 12.31 -12.20
C ASN A 42 2.99 12.74 -12.33
N GLU A 43 3.53 12.67 -13.54
CA GLU A 43 4.94 12.97 -13.79
C GLU A 43 5.31 14.42 -13.44
N LYS A 44 4.37 15.35 -13.66
CA LYS A 44 4.64 16.78 -13.46
C LYS A 44 4.54 17.21 -12.00
N ASP A 45 3.41 16.96 -11.35
CA ASP A 45 3.13 17.47 -10.00
C ASP A 45 3.31 16.42 -8.90
N LYS A 46 3.60 15.17 -9.26
CA LYS A 46 3.83 14.06 -8.35
C LYS A 46 2.62 13.69 -7.48
N THR A 47 1.42 14.10 -7.88
CA THR A 47 0.21 13.67 -7.19
C THR A 47 -0.11 12.22 -7.51
N VAL A 48 -0.78 11.51 -6.59
CA VAL A 48 -1.22 10.13 -6.81
C VAL A 48 -2.45 10.17 -7.71
N ILE A 49 -2.37 9.52 -8.88
CA ILE A 49 -3.45 9.48 -9.85
C ILE A 49 -4.04 8.10 -10.04
N GLY A 50 -3.41 7.07 -9.49
CA GLY A 50 -3.89 5.71 -9.58
C GLY A 50 -3.06 4.76 -8.74
N ILE A 51 -3.48 3.51 -8.76
CA ILE A 51 -2.76 2.41 -8.12
C ILE A 51 -2.85 1.18 -9.01
N ILE A 52 -1.77 0.42 -9.08
CA ILE A 52 -1.71 -0.79 -9.90
C ILE A 52 -1.12 -1.93 -9.09
N SER A 53 -1.64 -3.14 -9.30
CA SER A 53 -1.19 -4.35 -8.60
C SER A 53 -0.79 -5.43 -9.59
N GLU A 54 -0.02 -6.42 -9.09
CA GLU A 54 0.27 -7.64 -9.87
C GLU A 54 -1.02 -8.33 -10.33
N ARG A 55 -2.05 -8.28 -9.50
CA ARG A 55 -3.35 -8.87 -9.84
C ARG A 55 -3.99 -8.18 -11.05
N ASP A 56 -3.80 -6.88 -11.19
CA ASP A 56 -4.28 -6.15 -12.37
C ASP A 56 -3.61 -6.66 -13.64
N LEU A 57 -2.29 -6.89 -13.60
CA LEU A 57 -1.55 -7.46 -14.73
C LEU A 57 -2.07 -8.86 -15.06
N ALA A 58 -2.28 -9.69 -14.04
CA ALA A 58 -2.78 -11.05 -14.22
C ALA A 58 -4.16 -11.07 -14.89
N ARG A 59 -5.05 -10.14 -14.53
CA ARG A 59 -6.37 -10.02 -15.14
C ARG A 59 -6.29 -9.71 -16.63
N TYR A 60 -5.37 -8.85 -17.03
CA TYR A 60 -5.18 -8.50 -18.43
C TYR A 60 -4.59 -9.66 -19.23
N ILE A 61 -3.68 -10.42 -18.62
CA ILE A 61 -3.17 -11.67 -19.22
C ILE A 61 -4.32 -12.65 -19.43
N TYR A 62 -5.14 -12.86 -18.41
CA TYR A 62 -6.28 -13.78 -18.49
C TYR A 62 -7.28 -13.39 -19.59
N ARG A 63 -7.52 -12.09 -19.78
CA ARG A 63 -8.43 -11.58 -20.79
C ARG A 63 -7.82 -11.53 -22.19
N ASP A 64 -6.56 -11.91 -22.32
CA ASP A 64 -5.80 -11.81 -23.57
C ASP A 64 -5.70 -10.36 -24.10
N GLU A 65 -5.70 -9.41 -23.16
CA GLU A 65 -5.59 -7.97 -23.46
C GLU A 65 -4.22 -7.41 -23.10
N PHE A 66 -3.32 -8.23 -22.56
CA PHE A 66 -2.01 -7.79 -22.10
C PHE A 66 -1.12 -7.46 -23.28
N LYS A 67 -0.53 -6.26 -23.24
CA LYS A 67 0.54 -5.84 -24.14
C LYS A 67 1.63 -5.20 -23.29
N SER A 68 2.88 -5.61 -23.50
CA SER A 68 4.01 -5.14 -22.70
C SER A 68 4.23 -3.63 -22.80
N ASP A 69 3.89 -3.01 -23.94
CA ASP A 69 4.03 -1.58 -24.20
C ASP A 69 2.79 -0.76 -23.81
N LEU A 70 1.73 -1.41 -23.31
CA LEU A 70 0.55 -0.71 -22.83
C LEU A 70 0.93 0.14 -21.60
N LEU A 71 0.43 1.37 -21.55
CA LEU A 71 0.73 2.27 -20.43
C LEU A 71 -0.09 1.91 -19.19
N VAL A 72 0.53 2.06 -18.02
CA VAL A 72 -0.12 1.74 -16.74
C VAL A 72 -1.39 2.57 -16.51
N ASN A 73 -1.47 3.79 -17.05
CA ASN A 73 -2.65 4.63 -16.88
C ASN A 73 -3.91 4.05 -17.55
N LYS A 74 -3.76 3.08 -18.44
CA LYS A 74 -4.89 2.42 -19.11
C LYS A 74 -5.55 1.37 -18.23
N ILE A 75 -4.80 0.79 -17.29
CA ILE A 75 -5.31 -0.31 -16.47
C ILE A 75 -5.33 -0.02 -14.96
N MET A 76 -4.66 1.04 -14.51
CA MET A 76 -4.62 1.38 -13.10
C MET A 76 -6.01 1.70 -12.53
N THR A 77 -6.21 1.44 -11.25
CA THR A 77 -7.41 1.86 -10.53
C THR A 77 -7.28 3.34 -10.23
N LYS A 78 -8.23 4.14 -10.70
CA LYS A 78 -8.22 5.60 -10.52
C LYS A 78 -8.98 6.06 -9.28
N ASN A 79 -9.98 5.28 -8.85
CA ASN A 79 -10.73 5.56 -7.63
C ASN A 79 -9.95 5.02 -6.44
N ILE A 80 -9.04 5.85 -5.92
CA ILE A 80 -8.08 5.44 -4.89
C ILE A 80 -8.72 5.49 -3.52
N ILE A 81 -8.61 4.39 -2.77
CA ILE A 81 -8.97 4.32 -1.37
C ILE A 81 -7.71 4.54 -0.58
N SER A 82 -7.65 5.63 0.18
CA SER A 82 -6.45 6.07 0.88
C SER A 82 -6.71 6.31 2.36
N CYS A 83 -5.63 6.48 3.10
CA CYS A 83 -5.67 6.91 4.49
C CYS A 83 -4.72 8.10 4.68
N ASN A 84 -4.75 8.69 5.86
CA ASN A 84 -3.87 9.79 6.22
C ASN A 84 -3.15 9.47 7.53
N LEU A 85 -2.26 10.37 7.97
CA LEU A 85 -1.47 10.15 9.17
C LEU A 85 -2.27 10.05 10.46
N ASN A 86 -3.55 10.46 10.45
CA ASN A 86 -4.42 10.46 11.63
C ASN A 86 -5.25 9.17 11.76
N ASN A 87 -5.23 8.29 10.75
CA ASN A 87 -6.00 7.05 10.81
C ASN A 87 -5.43 6.09 11.85
N SER A 88 -6.31 5.52 12.66
CA SER A 88 -5.96 4.49 13.65
C SER A 88 -5.84 3.12 12.99
N VAL A 89 -5.18 2.19 13.68
CA VAL A 89 -5.09 0.79 13.21
C VAL A 89 -6.49 0.20 13.02
N THR A 90 -7.41 0.48 13.93
CA THR A 90 -8.80 0.02 13.82
C THR A 90 -9.46 0.56 12.55
N GLN A 91 -9.26 1.84 12.25
CA GLN A 91 -9.78 2.46 11.03
C GLN A 91 -9.16 1.84 9.78
N LEU A 92 -7.85 1.56 9.81
CA LEU A 92 -7.18 0.89 8.69
C LEU A 92 -7.77 -0.51 8.45
N MET A 93 -8.03 -1.26 9.51
CA MET A 93 -8.66 -2.58 9.40
C MET A 93 -10.07 -2.49 8.83
N GLU A 94 -10.83 -1.49 9.23
CA GLU A 94 -12.18 -1.26 8.69
C GLU A 94 -12.12 -0.96 7.19
N ILE A 95 -11.19 -0.14 6.74
CA ILE A 95 -10.99 0.18 5.33
C ILE A 95 -10.63 -1.08 4.55
N ILE A 96 -9.66 -1.85 5.03
CA ILE A 96 -9.21 -3.09 4.40
C ILE A 96 -10.37 -4.07 4.27
N SER A 97 -11.12 -4.24 5.35
CA SER A 97 -12.23 -5.19 5.41
C SER A 97 -13.40 -4.77 4.52
N SER A 98 -13.82 -3.51 4.60
CA SER A 98 -15.00 -3.03 3.87
C SER A 98 -14.77 -2.94 2.37
N HIS A 99 -13.56 -2.57 1.94
CA HIS A 99 -13.23 -2.43 0.52
C HIS A 99 -12.55 -3.67 -0.07
N LYS A 100 -12.28 -4.68 0.75
CA LYS A 100 -11.62 -5.94 0.34
C LYS A 100 -10.30 -5.69 -0.37
N ILE A 101 -9.51 -4.76 0.15
CA ILE A 101 -8.18 -4.40 -0.36
C ILE A 101 -7.12 -4.81 0.64
N ARG A 102 -5.87 -4.95 0.19
CA ARG A 102 -4.73 -5.37 1.03
C ARG A 102 -3.69 -4.29 1.22
N HIS A 103 -3.81 -3.20 0.50
CA HIS A 103 -2.86 -2.07 0.53
C HIS A 103 -3.64 -0.77 0.49
N ILE A 104 -3.19 0.19 1.31
CA ILE A 104 -3.81 1.51 1.38
C ILE A 104 -2.70 2.55 1.25
N PRO A 105 -2.74 3.41 0.21
CA PRO A 105 -1.80 4.54 0.16
C PRO A 105 -2.04 5.50 1.31
N ILE A 106 -0.95 5.98 1.91
CA ILE A 106 -0.98 7.04 2.90
C ILE A 106 -0.78 8.35 2.14
N MET A 107 -1.74 9.25 2.20
CA MET A 107 -1.75 10.44 1.38
C MET A 107 -2.02 11.69 2.21
N GLU A 108 -1.48 12.81 1.75
CA GLU A 108 -1.79 14.15 2.26
C GLU A 108 -1.86 15.11 1.07
N LYS A 109 -3.01 15.76 0.89
CA LYS A 109 -3.23 16.70 -0.23
C LYS A 109 -2.83 16.10 -1.60
N LYS A 110 -3.28 14.87 -1.85
CA LYS A 110 -2.97 14.10 -3.07
C LYS A 110 -1.51 13.68 -3.22
N LYS A 111 -0.64 14.00 -2.27
CA LYS A 111 0.75 13.57 -2.27
C LYS A 111 0.88 12.25 -1.52
N LEU A 112 1.76 11.39 -2.03
CA LEU A 112 2.04 10.10 -1.42
C LEU A 112 3.02 10.25 -0.27
N LEU A 113 2.66 9.72 0.90
CA LEU A 113 3.55 9.64 2.05
C LEU A 113 4.11 8.23 2.25
N GLY A 114 3.37 7.22 1.81
CA GLY A 114 3.77 5.84 1.98
C GLY A 114 2.63 4.89 1.63
N ILE A 115 2.77 3.63 2.01
CA ILE A 115 1.73 2.63 1.78
C ILE A 115 1.65 1.69 2.98
N VAL A 116 0.43 1.31 3.34
CA VAL A 116 0.14 0.35 4.41
C VAL A 116 -0.36 -0.94 3.78
N SER A 117 0.21 -2.07 4.18
CA SER A 117 -0.30 -3.38 3.79
C SER A 117 -1.06 -4.03 4.94
N ILE A 118 -1.91 -5.02 4.62
CA ILE A 118 -2.57 -5.85 5.66
C ILE A 118 -1.52 -6.52 6.54
N GLY A 119 -0.38 -6.94 5.98
CA GLY A 119 0.73 -7.51 6.74
C GLY A 119 1.31 -6.54 7.76
N ASP A 120 1.45 -5.26 7.39
CA ASP A 120 1.93 -4.23 8.32
C ASP A 120 0.98 -4.09 9.53
N VAL A 121 -0.33 -4.10 9.27
CA VAL A 121 -1.34 -3.97 10.33
C VAL A 121 -1.33 -5.20 11.24
N VAL A 122 -1.28 -6.41 10.65
CA VAL A 122 -1.24 -7.66 11.42
C VAL A 122 0.02 -7.71 12.29
N ASN A 123 1.18 -7.39 11.73
CA ASN A 123 2.43 -7.39 12.48
C ASN A 123 2.40 -6.39 13.65
N HIS A 124 1.82 -5.21 13.43
CA HIS A 124 1.67 -4.21 14.47
C HIS A 124 0.82 -4.73 15.63
N ILE A 125 -0.30 -5.39 15.32
CA ILE A 125 -1.20 -5.97 16.32
C ILE A 125 -0.48 -7.07 17.11
N ILE A 126 0.26 -7.94 16.42
CA ILE A 126 1.04 -9.01 17.06
C ILE A 126 2.07 -8.43 18.02
N GLU A 127 2.80 -7.39 17.60
CA GLU A 127 3.80 -6.73 18.45
C GLU A 127 3.15 -6.11 19.69
N GLN A 128 1.99 -5.47 19.56
CA GLN A 128 1.25 -4.93 20.71
C GLN A 128 0.85 -6.03 21.68
N TYR A 129 0.38 -7.16 21.18
CA TYR A 129 0.01 -8.31 22.01
C TYR A 129 1.20 -8.84 22.80
N LYS A 130 2.37 -8.95 22.17
CA LYS A 130 3.59 -9.40 22.82
C LYS A 130 4.01 -8.45 23.94
N ASP A 131 3.94 -7.15 23.70
CA ASP A 131 4.30 -6.13 24.69
C ASP A 131 3.36 -6.18 25.89
N GLU A 132 2.06 -6.30 25.67
CA GLU A 132 1.07 -6.42 26.74
C GLU A 132 1.30 -7.69 27.57
N ASN A 133 1.56 -8.82 26.92
CA ASN A 133 1.87 -10.08 27.60
C ASN A 133 3.15 -9.97 28.43
N GLN A 134 4.18 -9.31 27.93
CA GLN A 134 5.43 -9.13 28.67
C GLN A 134 5.21 -8.24 29.89
N GLN A 135 4.49 -7.15 29.75
CA GLN A 135 4.14 -6.26 30.86
C GLN A 135 3.36 -7.00 31.96
N LEU A 136 2.42 -7.84 31.56
CA LEU A 136 1.64 -8.63 32.48
C LEU A 136 2.51 -9.63 33.25
N ARG A 137 3.42 -10.32 32.55
CA ARG A 137 4.37 -11.24 33.17
C ARG A 137 5.28 -10.54 34.15
N ASP A 138 5.80 -9.37 33.79
CA ASP A 138 6.67 -8.57 34.65
C ASP A 138 5.92 -8.13 35.89
N PHE A 139 4.64 -7.76 35.77
CA PHE A 139 3.79 -7.41 36.91
C PHE A 139 3.56 -8.60 37.85
N ILE A 140 3.28 -9.79 37.30
CA ILE A 140 3.05 -11.00 38.10
C ILE A 140 4.33 -11.42 38.80
N ASN A 141 5.50 -11.22 38.21
CA ASN A 141 6.78 -11.63 38.76
C ASN A 141 7.39 -10.62 39.75
N GLN A 142 6.70 -9.52 40.02
CA GLN A 142 7.08 -8.61 41.10
C GLN A 142 6.61 -9.17 42.46
#